data_e7237a96553c692a4b3023d757001c22
#
_entry.id   e7237a96553c692a4b3023d757001c22
#
_cell.length_a   1.000
_cell.length_b   1.000
_cell.length_c   1.000
_cell.angle_alpha   90.00
_cell.angle_beta   90.00
_cell.angle_gamma   90.00
#
_symmetry.space_group_name_H-M   'P 1'
#
loop_
_entity.id
_entity.type
_entity.pdbx_description
1 polymer ?
#
loop_
_entity_poly.entity_id
_entity_poly.type
_entity_poly.pdbx_seq_one_letter_code
_entity_poly.pdbx_strand_id
1 'polypeptide(L)'
;RYGENPHQKAFFKGELDNVFQKLNGKNLSYNNLLDIDSAIKLISEFSSVTFAIIKHNNACGIASCSSVLTSYKKALESDPLSAFGGVLITNHKVDVDSASEMNNLFFEILIAPDYDEESLKILKSKKNRILLKLKETNFDSRSSKKVLGGYLNQDLDIAENKIKNWKVVTQKTPSSENYEDLQFANKIVKHSKSN
;
A
#
# COMPACT_ATOMS: atom_id res chain seq x y z
N ARG A 1 -18.63 -3.70 -14.02
CA ARG A 1 -18.45 -2.30 -13.64
C ARG A 1 -17.72 -1.56 -14.76
N TYR A 2 -17.52 -0.26 -14.69
CA TYR A 2 -16.75 0.51 -15.65
C TYR A 2 -15.22 0.40 -15.38
N GLY A 3 -14.41 0.67 -16.40
CA GLY A 3 -12.95 0.69 -16.32
C GLY A 3 -12.41 1.99 -15.72
N GLU A 4 -11.33 2.52 -16.30
CA GLU A 4 -10.76 3.82 -15.88
C GLU A 4 -11.79 4.94 -16.03
N ASN A 5 -12.61 4.88 -17.07
CA ASN A 5 -13.67 5.87 -17.34
C ASN A 5 -15.07 5.25 -17.29
N PRO A 6 -16.12 6.03 -16.97
CA PRO A 6 -17.47 5.53 -16.77
C PRO A 6 -18.09 4.82 -17.99
N HIS A 7 -17.68 5.17 -19.20
CA HIS A 7 -18.19 4.59 -20.44
C HIS A 7 -17.53 3.25 -20.81
N GLN A 8 -16.44 2.87 -20.15
CA GLN A 8 -15.69 1.66 -20.43
C GLN A 8 -16.21 0.49 -19.59
N LYS A 9 -16.57 -0.62 -20.23
CA LYS A 9 -16.89 -1.86 -19.51
C LYS A 9 -15.61 -2.53 -19.03
N ALA A 10 -15.58 -2.95 -17.75
CA ALA A 10 -14.46 -3.64 -17.17
C ALA A 10 -14.88 -4.81 -16.28
N PHE A 11 -14.03 -5.82 -16.25
CA PHE A 11 -14.15 -6.97 -15.35
C PHE A 11 -12.76 -7.39 -14.88
N PHE A 12 -12.70 -7.98 -13.71
CA PHE A 12 -11.51 -8.62 -13.18
C PHE A 12 -11.55 -10.11 -13.53
N LYS A 13 -10.45 -10.66 -14.04
CA LYS A 13 -10.29 -12.09 -14.30
C LYS A 13 -9.32 -12.66 -13.26
N GLY A 14 -9.85 -13.40 -12.31
CA GLY A 14 -9.12 -13.98 -11.19
C GLY A 14 -9.99 -14.07 -9.95
N GLU A 15 -9.41 -14.57 -8.85
CA GLU A 15 -10.09 -14.81 -7.57
C GLU A 15 -9.57 -13.83 -6.51
N LEU A 16 -10.29 -12.71 -6.28
CA LEU A 16 -9.92 -11.71 -5.27
C LEU A 16 -9.96 -12.26 -3.86
N ASP A 17 -10.82 -13.25 -3.61
CA ASP A 17 -10.95 -13.89 -2.29
C ASP A 17 -9.69 -14.66 -1.89
N ASN A 18 -8.78 -14.97 -2.83
CA ASN A 18 -7.46 -15.52 -2.50
C ASN A 18 -6.50 -14.46 -1.95
N VAL A 19 -6.73 -13.18 -2.25
CA VAL A 19 -5.86 -12.07 -1.86
C VAL A 19 -6.32 -11.41 -0.57
N PHE A 20 -7.62 -11.17 -0.43
CA PHE A 20 -8.18 -10.52 0.75
C PHE A 20 -9.63 -10.95 1.01
N GLN A 21 -10.07 -10.76 2.25
CA GLN A 21 -11.45 -10.84 2.66
C GLN A 21 -12.03 -9.44 2.78
N LYS A 22 -13.13 -9.16 2.08
CA LYS A 22 -13.84 -7.89 2.26
C LYS A 22 -14.73 -7.95 3.51
N LEU A 23 -14.46 -7.08 4.49
CA LEU A 23 -15.18 -7.02 5.77
C LEU A 23 -16.30 -5.98 5.80
N ASN A 24 -16.22 -4.94 4.94
CA ASN A 24 -17.19 -3.83 4.88
C ASN A 24 -17.11 -3.10 3.53
N GLY A 25 -18.13 -2.32 3.24
CA GLY A 25 -18.12 -1.25 2.24
C GLY A 25 -18.70 -1.59 0.87
N LYS A 26 -18.64 -0.58 0.00
CA LYS A 26 -19.10 -0.66 -1.40
C LYS A 26 -18.27 -1.67 -2.21
N ASN A 27 -18.74 -2.03 -3.41
CA ASN A 27 -17.96 -2.88 -4.32
C ASN A 27 -16.74 -2.14 -4.85
N LEU A 28 -15.63 -2.89 -5.01
CA LEU A 28 -14.39 -2.38 -5.59
C LEU A 28 -14.58 -1.91 -7.03
N SER A 29 -13.95 -0.80 -7.38
CA SER A 29 -13.87 -0.29 -8.75
C SER A 29 -12.58 -0.78 -9.42
N TYR A 30 -12.46 -0.53 -10.72
CA TYR A 30 -11.24 -0.75 -11.48
C TYR A 30 -10.03 -0.01 -10.85
N ASN A 31 -10.20 1.30 -10.60
CA ASN A 31 -9.13 2.11 -10.00
C ASN A 31 -8.80 1.67 -8.56
N ASN A 32 -9.81 1.24 -7.77
CA ASN A 32 -9.53 0.68 -6.46
C ASN A 32 -8.60 -0.54 -6.53
N LEU A 33 -8.80 -1.43 -7.51
CA LEU A 33 -7.94 -2.61 -7.67
C LEU A 33 -6.51 -2.25 -8.07
N LEU A 34 -6.32 -1.22 -8.89
CA LEU A 34 -4.98 -0.72 -9.24
C LEU A 34 -4.26 -0.12 -8.02
N ASP A 35 -4.98 0.68 -7.21
CA ASP A 35 -4.41 1.26 -5.99
C ASP A 35 -4.11 0.18 -4.94
N ILE A 36 -4.99 -0.83 -4.78
CA ILE A 36 -4.77 -1.98 -3.88
C ILE A 36 -3.53 -2.76 -4.30
N ASP A 37 -3.36 -3.07 -5.60
CA ASP A 37 -2.19 -3.78 -6.11
C ASP A 37 -0.89 -3.02 -5.81
N SER A 38 -0.89 -1.70 -6.05
CA SER A 38 0.26 -0.84 -5.71
C SER A 38 0.54 -0.79 -4.21
N ALA A 39 -0.51 -0.71 -3.39
CA ALA A 39 -0.41 -0.69 -1.94
C ALA A 39 0.22 -1.99 -1.39
N ILE A 40 -0.28 -3.14 -1.85
CA ILE A 40 0.22 -4.45 -1.40
C ILE A 40 1.68 -4.65 -1.81
N LYS A 41 2.04 -4.31 -3.05
CA LYS A 41 3.43 -4.41 -3.52
C LYS A 41 4.38 -3.55 -2.70
N LEU A 42 4.01 -2.31 -2.41
CA LEU A 42 4.84 -1.42 -1.59
C LEU A 42 5.00 -1.92 -0.17
N ILE A 43 3.88 -2.28 0.50
CA ILE A 43 3.94 -2.65 1.92
C ILE A 43 4.72 -3.95 2.15
N SER A 44 4.76 -4.85 1.16
CA SER A 44 5.49 -6.12 1.23
C SER A 44 7.02 -5.97 1.31
N GLU A 45 7.57 -4.80 0.98
CA GLU A 45 9.00 -4.51 1.14
C GLU A 45 9.44 -4.35 2.61
N PHE A 46 8.50 -4.20 3.54
CA PHE A 46 8.76 -3.82 4.93
C PHE A 46 8.38 -4.93 5.91
N SER A 47 9.34 -5.29 6.77
CA SER A 47 9.11 -6.21 7.89
C SER A 47 8.80 -5.49 9.22
N SER A 48 9.24 -4.24 9.37
CA SER A 48 8.90 -3.38 10.52
C SER A 48 7.47 -2.87 10.42
N VAL A 49 6.91 -2.37 11.54
CA VAL A 49 5.57 -1.76 11.55
C VAL A 49 5.53 -0.58 10.59
N THR A 50 4.86 -0.74 9.48
CA THR A 50 4.81 0.25 8.40
C THR A 50 3.37 0.58 8.04
N PHE A 51 3.13 1.85 7.74
CA PHE A 51 1.87 2.36 7.24
C PHE A 51 2.10 3.19 5.98
N ALA A 52 1.29 2.95 4.95
CA ALA A 52 1.35 3.71 3.70
C ALA A 52 -0.03 4.23 3.30
N ILE A 53 -0.05 5.38 2.64
CA ILE A 53 -1.23 6.02 2.05
C ILE A 53 -0.98 6.14 0.55
N ILE A 54 -1.83 5.49 -0.23
CA ILE A 54 -1.71 5.43 -1.68
C ILE A 54 -2.75 6.31 -2.35
N LYS A 55 -2.31 7.07 -3.32
CA LYS A 55 -3.17 7.88 -4.18
C LYS A 55 -2.70 7.77 -5.62
N HIS A 56 -3.62 7.38 -6.53
CA HIS A 56 -3.30 7.21 -7.96
C HIS A 56 -2.08 6.32 -8.21
N ASN A 57 -2.04 5.16 -7.54
CA ASN A 57 -0.98 4.14 -7.59
C ASN A 57 0.41 4.59 -7.09
N ASN A 58 0.52 5.71 -6.39
CA ASN A 58 1.75 6.16 -5.73
C ASN A 58 1.50 6.37 -4.23
N ALA A 59 2.53 6.21 -3.42
CA ALA A 59 2.47 6.63 -2.04
C ALA A 59 2.53 8.16 -1.96
N CYS A 60 1.53 8.79 -1.32
CA CYS A 60 1.60 10.19 -0.89
C CYS A 60 2.17 10.31 0.53
N GLY A 61 2.21 9.21 1.28
CA GLY A 61 2.84 9.13 2.57
C GLY A 61 3.15 7.69 2.96
N ILE A 62 4.30 7.49 3.60
CA ILE A 62 4.71 6.19 4.14
C ILE A 62 5.65 6.41 5.33
N ALA A 63 5.48 5.64 6.39
CA ALA A 63 6.36 5.66 7.54
C ALA A 63 6.45 4.30 8.23
N SER A 64 7.63 4.02 8.78
CA SER A 64 7.88 2.86 9.65
C SER A 64 8.23 3.37 11.05
N CYS A 65 7.44 2.95 12.05
CA CYS A 65 7.61 3.37 13.45
C CYS A 65 7.37 2.19 14.40
N SER A 66 7.28 2.48 15.71
CA SER A 66 7.06 1.47 16.75
C SER A 66 5.62 0.95 16.84
N SER A 67 4.63 1.67 16.27
CA SER A 67 3.22 1.27 16.29
C SER A 67 2.49 1.68 15.01
N VAL A 68 1.33 1.07 14.74
CA VAL A 68 0.47 1.42 13.61
C VAL A 68 0.01 2.88 13.72
N LEU A 69 -0.37 3.32 14.92
CA LEU A 69 -0.80 4.69 15.17
C LEU A 69 0.27 5.71 14.82
N THR A 70 1.49 5.50 15.31
CA THR A 70 2.60 6.44 15.04
C THR A 70 3.02 6.41 13.57
N SER A 71 3.03 5.23 12.94
CA SER A 71 3.31 5.09 11.50
C SER A 71 2.24 5.79 10.66
N TYR A 72 0.96 5.65 11.02
CA TYR A 72 -0.14 6.35 10.34
C TYR A 72 0.01 7.87 10.43
N LYS A 73 0.23 8.40 11.65
CA LYS A 73 0.37 9.86 11.84
C LYS A 73 1.51 10.44 11.02
N LYS A 74 2.68 9.81 11.05
CA LYS A 74 3.84 10.26 10.26
C LYS A 74 3.63 10.11 8.75
N ALA A 75 2.97 9.04 8.30
CA ALA A 75 2.61 8.89 6.89
C ALA A 75 1.64 10.00 6.45
N LEU A 76 0.66 10.34 7.28
CA LEU A 76 -0.31 11.41 6.99
C LEU A 76 0.34 12.80 6.96
N GLU A 77 1.31 13.07 7.83
CA GLU A 77 2.05 14.33 7.87
C GLU A 77 2.82 14.64 6.57
N SER A 78 3.15 13.60 5.78
CA SER A 78 3.89 13.78 4.52
C SER A 78 3.09 14.56 3.47
N ASP A 79 1.80 14.25 3.31
CA ASP A 79 0.89 14.96 2.41
C ASP A 79 -0.57 14.75 2.83
N PRO A 80 -1.06 15.53 3.81
CA PRO A 80 -2.42 15.38 4.31
C PRO A 80 -3.50 15.68 3.27
N LEU A 81 -3.19 16.54 2.29
CA LEU A 81 -4.15 16.93 1.26
C LEU A 81 -4.39 15.78 0.28
N SER A 82 -3.33 15.16 -0.21
CA SER A 82 -3.43 14.01 -1.12
C SER A 82 -3.96 12.75 -0.44
N ALA A 83 -3.79 12.61 0.87
CA ALA A 83 -4.31 11.49 1.66
C ALA A 83 -5.84 11.38 1.63
N PHE A 84 -6.55 12.50 1.44
CA PHE A 84 -8.01 12.54 1.37
C PHE A 84 -8.55 11.65 0.25
N GLY A 85 -9.41 10.69 0.61
CA GLY A 85 -9.98 9.71 -0.31
C GLY A 85 -8.97 8.68 -0.83
N GLY A 86 -7.84 8.51 -0.16
CA GLY A 86 -6.81 7.55 -0.52
C GLY A 86 -7.11 6.11 -0.09
N VAL A 87 -6.17 5.23 -0.43
CA VAL A 87 -6.11 3.83 0.02
C VAL A 87 -5.03 3.72 1.10
N LEU A 88 -5.43 3.30 2.27
CA LEU A 88 -4.60 3.10 3.45
C LEU A 88 -4.18 1.64 3.55
N ILE A 89 -2.93 1.38 3.91
CA ILE A 89 -2.44 0.02 4.13
C ILE A 89 -1.42 -0.03 5.26
N THR A 90 -1.48 -1.09 6.04
CA THR A 90 -0.45 -1.44 7.04
C THR A 90 -0.15 -2.94 6.99
N ASN A 91 1.08 -3.31 7.36
CA ASN A 91 1.49 -4.70 7.49
C ASN A 91 1.26 -5.28 8.89
N HIS A 92 0.61 -4.52 9.78
CA HIS A 92 0.31 -4.94 11.16
C HIS A 92 -1.19 -4.82 11.46
N LYS A 93 -1.61 -5.52 12.52
CA LYS A 93 -2.99 -5.50 13.01
C LYS A 93 -3.40 -4.10 13.45
N VAL A 94 -4.59 -3.67 13.05
CA VAL A 94 -5.16 -2.36 13.41
C VAL A 94 -5.83 -2.45 14.79
N ASP A 95 -5.29 -1.71 15.74
CA ASP A 95 -5.81 -1.54 17.10
C ASP A 95 -6.85 -0.42 17.19
N VAL A 96 -7.47 -0.28 18.37
CA VAL A 96 -8.56 0.67 18.63
C VAL A 96 -8.10 2.12 18.51
N ASP A 97 -6.91 2.43 19.01
CA ASP A 97 -6.37 3.80 18.98
C ASP A 97 -6.07 4.24 17.55
N SER A 98 -5.47 3.35 16.77
CA SER A 98 -5.22 3.56 15.33
C SER A 98 -6.52 3.74 14.56
N ALA A 99 -7.52 2.90 14.81
CA ALA A 99 -8.82 2.99 14.15
C ALA A 99 -9.55 4.29 14.50
N SER A 100 -9.51 4.73 15.75
CA SER A 100 -10.11 5.98 16.21
C SER A 100 -9.48 7.19 15.52
N GLU A 101 -8.16 7.23 15.42
CA GLU A 101 -7.43 8.30 14.75
C GLU A 101 -7.72 8.32 13.25
N MET A 102 -7.62 7.16 12.58
CA MET A 102 -7.93 7.03 11.16
C MET A 102 -9.37 7.42 10.82
N ASN A 103 -10.31 7.25 11.76
CA ASN A 103 -11.72 7.56 11.52
C ASN A 103 -11.98 9.07 11.29
N ASN A 104 -11.03 9.94 11.67
CA ASN A 104 -11.09 11.39 11.45
C ASN A 104 -10.77 11.76 9.98
N LEU A 105 -10.08 10.89 9.23
CA LEU A 105 -9.79 11.09 7.82
C LEU A 105 -10.87 10.44 6.95
N PHE A 106 -11.28 11.12 5.88
CA PHE A 106 -12.00 10.45 4.81
C PHE A 106 -11.02 9.66 3.95
N PHE A 107 -11.17 8.33 3.95
CA PHE A 107 -10.46 7.43 3.04
C PHE A 107 -11.42 6.41 2.43
N GLU A 108 -11.08 5.88 1.27
CA GLU A 108 -11.93 4.91 0.57
C GLU A 108 -11.72 3.48 1.05
N ILE A 109 -10.46 3.07 1.25
CA ILE A 109 -10.07 1.69 1.54
C ILE A 109 -9.05 1.67 2.67
N LEU A 110 -9.19 0.71 3.58
CA LEU A 110 -8.14 0.31 4.52
C LEU A 110 -7.85 -1.17 4.36
N ILE A 111 -6.56 -1.50 4.25
CA ILE A 111 -6.04 -2.85 4.10
C ILE A 111 -5.12 -3.16 5.28
N ALA A 112 -5.36 -4.27 5.96
CA ALA A 112 -4.51 -4.74 7.05
C ALA A 112 -4.56 -6.27 7.14
N PRO A 113 -3.56 -6.93 7.74
CA PRO A 113 -3.59 -8.37 7.96
C PRO A 113 -4.67 -8.79 8.96
N ASP A 114 -4.99 -7.90 9.92
CA ASP A 114 -6.05 -8.12 10.90
C ASP A 114 -6.54 -6.82 11.55
N TYR A 115 -7.64 -6.92 12.30
CA TYR A 115 -8.29 -5.82 13.02
C TYR A 115 -8.78 -6.30 14.37
N ASP A 116 -8.69 -5.48 15.41
CA ASP A 116 -9.42 -5.71 16.65
C ASP A 116 -10.94 -5.58 16.43
N GLU A 117 -11.74 -6.29 17.18
CA GLU A 117 -13.21 -6.25 17.05
C GLU A 117 -13.77 -4.84 17.25
N GLU A 118 -13.27 -4.12 18.25
CA GLU A 118 -13.69 -2.74 18.53
C GLU A 118 -13.23 -1.79 17.42
N SER A 119 -12.02 -1.99 16.86
CA SER A 119 -11.53 -1.26 15.68
C SER A 119 -12.48 -1.41 14.49
N LEU A 120 -12.95 -2.63 14.24
CA LEU A 120 -13.92 -2.89 13.19
C LEU A 120 -15.25 -2.17 13.41
N LYS A 121 -15.74 -2.09 14.65
CA LYS A 121 -16.97 -1.34 14.97
C LYS A 121 -16.82 0.14 14.63
N ILE A 122 -15.70 0.75 15.05
CA ILE A 122 -15.38 2.15 14.74
C ILE A 122 -15.34 2.38 13.23
N LEU A 123 -14.55 1.57 12.51
CA LEU A 123 -14.31 1.74 11.09
C LEU A 123 -15.56 1.46 10.23
N LYS A 124 -16.40 0.50 10.61
CA LYS A 124 -17.67 0.16 9.94
C LYS A 124 -18.76 1.22 10.12
N SER A 125 -18.58 2.21 11.02
CA SER A 125 -19.50 3.34 11.15
C SER A 125 -19.72 4.09 9.83
N LYS A 126 -18.78 4.02 8.89
CA LYS A 126 -18.90 4.57 7.54
C LYS A 126 -19.28 3.45 6.55
N LYS A 127 -20.57 3.34 6.24
CA LYS A 127 -21.17 2.27 5.42
C LYS A 127 -20.43 1.99 4.10
N ASN A 128 -19.94 3.02 3.41
CA ASN A 128 -19.31 2.88 2.09
C ASN A 128 -17.79 2.64 2.17
N ARG A 129 -17.17 2.80 3.35
CA ARG A 129 -15.74 2.57 3.57
C ARG A 129 -15.41 1.10 3.35
N ILE A 130 -14.43 0.83 2.52
CA ILE A 130 -14.03 -0.53 2.20
C ILE A 130 -12.95 -0.97 3.20
N LEU A 131 -13.20 -2.08 3.88
CA LEU A 131 -12.25 -2.69 4.81
C LEU A 131 -11.86 -4.05 4.27
N LEU A 132 -10.56 -4.27 4.06
CA LEU A 132 -10.01 -5.49 3.51
C LEU A 132 -9.06 -6.14 4.52
N LYS A 133 -9.31 -7.40 4.84
CA LYS A 133 -8.36 -8.24 5.58
C LYS A 133 -7.49 -8.96 4.58
N LEU A 134 -6.20 -8.59 4.56
CA LEU A 134 -5.20 -9.19 3.66
C LEU A 134 -4.95 -10.65 4.08
N LYS A 135 -4.86 -11.53 3.11
CA LYS A 135 -4.48 -12.92 3.31
C LYS A 135 -3.01 -13.12 2.95
N GLU A 136 -2.40 -14.14 3.49
CA GLU A 136 -1.10 -14.59 3.01
C GLU A 136 -1.26 -15.07 1.56
N THR A 137 -0.60 -14.39 0.64
CA THR A 137 -0.67 -14.70 -0.78
C THR A 137 0.73 -14.80 -1.36
N ASN A 138 0.98 -15.89 -2.06
CA ASN A 138 2.14 -16.00 -2.93
C ASN A 138 1.74 -15.43 -4.30
N PHE A 139 2.19 -14.23 -4.60
CA PHE A 139 2.04 -13.66 -5.92
C PHE A 139 2.98 -14.34 -6.91
N ASP A 140 2.59 -14.35 -8.19
CA ASP A 140 3.44 -14.81 -9.28
C ASP A 140 4.81 -14.11 -9.21
N SER A 141 5.88 -14.85 -9.48
CA SER A 141 7.24 -14.29 -9.55
C SER A 141 7.48 -13.45 -10.80
N ARG A 142 6.47 -13.31 -11.65
CA ARG A 142 6.53 -12.59 -12.93
C ARG A 142 5.45 -11.53 -13.03
N SER A 143 5.78 -10.45 -13.74
CA SER A 143 4.80 -9.45 -14.16
C SER A 143 4.59 -9.50 -15.67
N SER A 144 3.33 -9.34 -16.10
CA SER A 144 2.92 -9.31 -17.49
C SER A 144 2.27 -8.00 -17.85
N LYS A 145 2.70 -7.37 -18.93
CA LYS A 145 2.10 -6.15 -19.45
C LYS A 145 1.66 -6.36 -20.89
N LYS A 146 0.38 -6.11 -21.18
CA LYS A 146 -0.15 -6.18 -22.54
C LYS A 146 0.32 -4.97 -23.36
N VAL A 147 1.00 -5.21 -24.48
CA VAL A 147 1.49 -4.18 -25.39
C VAL A 147 1.43 -4.68 -26.83
N LEU A 148 1.14 -3.82 -27.80
CA LEU A 148 1.19 -4.10 -29.24
C LEU A 148 0.49 -5.40 -29.65
N GLY A 149 -0.60 -5.76 -28.97
CA GLY A 149 -1.32 -7.01 -29.24
C GLY A 149 -0.72 -8.28 -28.62
N GLY A 150 0.46 -8.20 -28.00
CA GLY A 150 1.15 -9.27 -27.29
C GLY A 150 1.33 -8.97 -25.80
N TYR A 151 2.26 -9.71 -25.16
CA TYR A 151 2.60 -9.54 -23.74
C TYR A 151 4.11 -9.40 -23.57
N LEU A 152 4.51 -8.41 -22.78
CA LEU A 152 5.84 -8.35 -22.18
C LEU A 152 5.78 -9.03 -20.81
N ASN A 153 6.62 -10.04 -20.63
CA ASN A 153 6.77 -10.76 -19.36
C ASN A 153 8.17 -10.50 -18.83
N GLN A 154 8.26 -10.19 -17.54
CA GLN A 154 9.53 -10.02 -16.83
C GLN A 154 9.43 -10.63 -15.45
N ASP A 155 10.56 -11.00 -14.88
CA ASP A 155 10.63 -11.36 -13.47
C ASP A 155 10.33 -10.14 -12.60
N LEU A 156 9.74 -10.36 -11.43
CA LEU A 156 9.57 -9.28 -10.46
C LEU A 156 10.94 -8.82 -9.96
N ASP A 157 11.06 -7.54 -9.69
CA ASP A 157 12.23 -6.99 -9.01
C ASP A 157 12.19 -7.37 -7.51
N ILE A 158 12.72 -8.55 -7.21
CA ILE A 158 12.88 -9.08 -5.85
C ILE A 158 14.31 -8.89 -5.34
N ALA A 159 15.15 -8.15 -6.06
CA ALA A 159 16.53 -7.93 -5.67
C ALA A 159 16.60 -7.21 -4.31
N GLU A 160 17.20 -7.89 -3.33
CA GLU A 160 17.53 -7.27 -2.06
C GLU A 160 18.77 -6.38 -2.22
N ASN A 161 18.57 -5.07 -2.20
CA ASN A 161 19.66 -4.11 -2.13
C ASN A 161 20.25 -4.08 -0.71
N LYS A 162 21.07 -5.09 -0.37
CA LYS A 162 21.71 -5.19 0.95
C LYS A 162 22.77 -4.09 1.11
N ILE A 163 22.68 -3.31 2.18
CA ILE A 163 23.61 -2.21 2.51
C ILE A 163 25.08 -2.65 2.42
N LYS A 164 25.39 -3.89 2.83
CA LYS A 164 26.76 -4.44 2.77
C LYS A 164 27.37 -4.50 1.36
N ASN A 165 26.53 -4.43 0.33
CA ASN A 165 26.97 -4.46 -1.07
C ASN A 165 27.05 -3.05 -1.67
N TRP A 166 26.68 -2.01 -0.90
CA TRP A 166 26.71 -0.65 -1.40
C TRP A 166 28.11 -0.08 -1.43
N LYS A 167 28.42 0.67 -2.48
CA LYS A 167 29.66 1.39 -2.63
C LYS A 167 29.39 2.88 -2.62
N VAL A 168 30.04 3.60 -1.70
CA VAL A 168 30.01 5.06 -1.67
C VAL A 168 30.83 5.58 -2.86
N VAL A 169 30.18 6.31 -3.75
CA VAL A 169 30.79 6.93 -4.94
C VAL A 169 30.84 8.46 -4.85
N THR A 170 30.30 9.03 -3.79
CA THR A 170 30.26 10.45 -3.50
C THR A 170 31.42 10.84 -2.59
N GLN A 171 31.78 12.14 -2.55
CA GLN A 171 32.84 12.66 -1.65
C GLN A 171 32.46 12.52 -0.17
N LYS A 172 31.15 12.67 0.15
CA LYS A 172 30.64 12.57 1.52
C LYS A 172 30.13 11.15 1.77
N THR A 173 30.66 10.52 2.79
CA THR A 173 30.23 9.19 3.26
C THR A 173 29.00 9.33 4.16
N PRO A 174 27.94 8.52 3.95
CA PRO A 174 26.78 8.48 4.84
C PRO A 174 27.13 8.00 6.24
N SER A 175 26.43 8.51 7.27
CA SER A 175 26.46 7.94 8.62
C SER A 175 25.67 6.63 8.69
N SER A 176 25.77 5.88 9.79
CA SER A 176 24.98 4.65 10.01
C SER A 176 23.49 4.90 9.90
N GLU A 177 23.00 5.98 10.50
CA GLU A 177 21.59 6.40 10.42
C GLU A 177 21.14 6.70 8.98
N ASN A 178 22.00 7.38 8.20
CA ASN A 178 21.69 7.67 6.81
C ASN A 178 21.56 6.40 5.95
N TYR A 179 22.25 5.30 6.29
CA TYR A 179 22.09 4.04 5.55
C TYR A 179 20.70 3.44 5.73
N GLU A 180 20.09 3.54 6.91
CA GLU A 180 18.73 3.09 7.17
C GLU A 180 17.72 3.91 6.37
N ASP A 181 17.87 5.23 6.37
CA ASP A 181 17.02 6.15 5.59
C ASP A 181 17.18 5.90 4.07
N LEU A 182 18.41 5.69 3.60
CA LEU A 182 18.68 5.39 2.20
C LEU A 182 18.05 4.04 1.78
N GLN A 183 18.08 3.02 2.65
CA GLN A 183 17.45 1.75 2.39
C GLN A 183 15.93 1.90 2.36
N PHE A 184 15.35 2.66 3.29
CA PHE A 184 13.93 2.97 3.30
C PHE A 184 13.52 3.69 2.00
N ALA A 185 14.24 4.74 1.61
CA ALA A 185 14.01 5.48 0.38
C ALA A 185 14.14 4.61 -0.88
N ASN A 186 15.13 3.69 -0.91
CA ASN A 186 15.35 2.78 -2.02
C ASN A 186 14.16 1.81 -2.23
N LYS A 187 13.57 1.31 -1.14
CA LYS A 187 12.35 0.50 -1.19
C LYS A 187 11.16 1.29 -1.75
N ILE A 188 11.01 2.55 -1.37
CA ILE A 188 9.90 3.39 -1.82
C ILE A 188 10.03 3.73 -3.30
N VAL A 189 11.22 4.16 -3.74
CA VAL A 189 11.44 4.60 -5.14
C VAL A 189 11.20 3.47 -6.14
N LYS A 190 11.45 2.22 -5.77
CA LYS A 190 11.16 1.02 -6.55
C LYS A 190 9.68 0.94 -6.97
N HIS A 191 8.77 1.42 -6.10
CA HIS A 191 7.33 1.41 -6.32
C HIS A 191 6.76 2.78 -6.75
N SER A 192 7.60 3.80 -6.82
CA SER A 192 7.19 5.12 -7.27
C SER A 192 7.20 5.19 -8.79
N LYS A 193 6.12 5.74 -9.37
CA LYS A 193 6.10 6.00 -10.81
C LYS A 193 6.87 7.28 -11.08
N SER A 194 7.72 7.24 -12.10
CA SER A 194 8.37 8.42 -12.63
C SER A 194 7.33 9.37 -13.24
N ASN A 195 7.48 10.61 -12.95
CA ASN A 195 6.71 11.70 -13.53
C ASN A 195 7.57 12.41 -14.58
#